data_a0823dcbfcc10f815ee5994ea78577b4
#
_entry.id   a0823dcbfcc10f815ee5994ea78577b4
#
_cell.length_a   1.000
_cell.length_b   1.000
_cell.length_c   1.000
_cell.angle_alpha   90.00
_cell.angle_beta   90.00
_cell.angle_gamma   90.00
#
_symmetry.space_group_name_H-M   'P 1'
#
loop_
_entity.id
_entity.type
_entity.pdbx_description
1 polymer ?
#
loop_
_entity_poly.entity_id
_entity_poly.type
_entity_poly.pdbx_seq_one_letter_code
_entity_poly.pdbx_strand_id
1 'polypeptide(L)'
;MNHPAKYTDKLLPVFSEILQSYGATTVLDCFAGTGKIHRLDFETKGIEIEPEWANMHEETVVADSRAIPFSSGSFDAVCTSPTYGNRMADCHSAKDGSKRNTYTHKLGRTLHQANSGKMQWGANYRELHSLVWAECFRVVKPNGILILNMKNHIRGGKEVDVFGWHVVTLLGVGFTLREVRQIEVNGNGFGQNGHLRVPFEYVATLER
;
A
#
# COMPACT_ATOMS: atom_id res chain seq x y z
N MET A 1 -6.37 10.11 -15.15
CA MET A 1 -7.32 9.08 -14.62
C MET A 1 -7.28 9.11 -13.09
N ASN A 2 -8.37 8.91 -12.36
CA ASN A 2 -8.34 9.01 -10.89
C ASN A 2 -8.30 7.62 -10.25
N HIS A 3 -7.32 7.37 -9.36
CA HIS A 3 -7.23 6.13 -8.59
C HIS A 3 -8.12 6.22 -7.34
N PRO A 4 -8.96 5.21 -7.04
CA PRO A 4 -9.95 5.30 -5.96
C PRO A 4 -9.37 5.18 -4.55
N ALA A 5 -8.23 4.53 -4.40
CA ALA A 5 -7.53 4.38 -3.12
C ALA A 5 -6.18 5.10 -3.20
N LYS A 6 -6.10 6.22 -2.51
CA LYS A 6 -4.85 6.97 -2.32
C LYS A 6 -4.72 7.23 -0.83
N TYR A 7 -3.55 7.01 -0.28
CA TYR A 7 -3.30 7.48 1.06
C TYR A 7 -3.41 9.02 1.13
N THR A 8 -3.76 9.55 2.29
CA THR A 8 -3.96 10.99 2.49
C THR A 8 -2.68 11.80 2.26
N ASP A 9 -2.81 13.06 1.85
CA ASP A 9 -1.65 13.96 1.70
C ASP A 9 -0.96 14.22 3.05
N LYS A 10 -1.67 14.05 4.17
CA LYS A 10 -1.10 14.15 5.53
C LYS A 10 0.03 13.16 5.80
N LEU A 11 0.12 12.06 5.05
CA LEU A 11 1.16 11.04 5.20
C LEU A 11 2.48 11.44 4.52
N LEU A 12 2.45 12.29 3.49
CA LEU A 12 3.68 12.69 2.79
C LEU A 12 4.72 13.34 3.71
N PRO A 13 4.36 14.32 4.58
CA PRO A 13 5.32 14.86 5.54
C PRO A 13 5.86 13.82 6.53
N VAL A 14 5.01 12.87 6.97
CA VAL A 14 5.43 11.80 7.89
C VAL A 14 6.45 10.88 7.20
N PHE A 15 6.19 10.49 5.96
CA PHE A 15 7.13 9.67 5.18
C PHE A 15 8.44 10.43 4.95
N SER A 16 8.38 11.71 4.56
CA SER A 16 9.56 12.54 4.34
C SER A 16 10.43 12.64 5.61
N GLU A 17 9.82 12.91 6.77
CA GLU A 17 10.51 12.96 8.06
C GLU A 17 11.24 11.65 8.38
N ILE A 18 10.54 10.51 8.24
CA ILE A 18 11.14 9.20 8.51
C ILE A 18 12.28 8.93 7.52
N LEU A 19 12.08 9.12 6.22
CA LEU A 19 13.10 8.90 5.20
C LEU A 19 14.35 9.75 5.45
N GLN A 20 14.17 11.03 5.81
CA GLN A 20 15.27 11.93 6.15
C GLN A 20 16.05 11.48 7.39
N SER A 21 15.33 11.01 8.43
CA SER A 21 15.96 10.56 9.69
C SER A 21 16.85 9.34 9.51
N TYR A 22 16.59 8.52 8.48
CA TYR A 22 17.43 7.37 8.10
C TYR A 22 18.42 7.70 6.96
N GLY A 23 18.49 8.95 6.49
CA GLY A 23 19.39 9.36 5.41
C GLY A 23 19.09 8.68 4.07
N ALA A 24 17.84 8.27 3.84
CA ALA A 24 17.42 7.66 2.58
C ALA A 24 17.55 8.67 1.43
N THR A 25 17.99 8.20 0.27
CA THR A 25 18.07 8.99 -0.98
C THR A 25 17.24 8.33 -2.08
N THR A 26 17.23 7.00 -2.15
CA THR A 26 16.52 6.20 -3.15
C THR A 26 15.33 5.46 -2.51
N VAL A 27 14.13 5.67 -3.02
CA VAL A 27 12.88 5.15 -2.44
C VAL A 27 12.04 4.41 -3.48
N LEU A 28 11.59 3.21 -3.14
CA LEU A 28 10.66 2.43 -3.96
C LEU A 28 9.27 2.40 -3.33
N ASP A 29 8.22 2.65 -4.14
CA ASP A 29 6.84 2.27 -3.79
C ASP A 29 6.43 1.07 -4.64
N CYS A 30 6.30 -0.11 -4.02
CA CYS A 30 5.93 -1.34 -4.72
C CYS A 30 4.42 -1.49 -4.97
N PHE A 31 3.59 -0.53 -4.56
CA PHE A 31 2.17 -0.41 -4.87
C PHE A 31 1.82 1.04 -5.24
N ALA A 32 2.57 1.59 -6.20
CA ALA A 32 2.60 3.03 -6.47
C ALA A 32 1.29 3.64 -6.98
N GLY A 33 0.39 2.81 -7.54
CA GLY A 33 -0.86 3.31 -8.11
C GLY A 33 -0.59 4.40 -9.16
N THR A 34 -1.06 5.62 -8.92
CA THR A 34 -0.84 6.78 -9.79
C THR A 34 0.41 7.59 -9.44
N GLY A 35 1.38 7.01 -8.73
CA GLY A 35 2.67 7.62 -8.47
C GLY A 35 2.68 8.72 -7.40
N LYS A 36 1.86 8.61 -6.35
CA LYS A 36 1.83 9.62 -5.28
C LYS A 36 3.17 9.75 -4.54
N ILE A 37 3.95 8.69 -4.48
CA ILE A 37 5.29 8.66 -3.89
C ILE A 37 6.24 9.67 -4.55
N HIS A 38 6.08 9.90 -5.87
CA HIS A 38 6.92 10.83 -6.65
C HIS A 38 6.72 12.31 -6.30
N ARG A 39 5.83 12.62 -5.36
CA ARG A 39 5.68 13.97 -4.79
C ARG A 39 6.65 14.24 -3.64
N LEU A 40 7.35 13.22 -3.17
CA LEU A 40 8.41 13.35 -2.18
C LEU A 40 9.71 13.85 -2.86
N ASP A 41 10.49 14.62 -2.13
CA ASP A 41 11.78 15.16 -2.60
C ASP A 41 12.91 14.11 -2.39
N PHE A 42 12.78 12.99 -3.13
CA PHE A 42 13.72 11.86 -3.13
C PHE A 42 13.84 11.29 -4.54
N GLU A 43 14.88 10.53 -4.82
CA GLU A 43 14.93 9.70 -6.02
C GLU A 43 13.95 8.53 -5.84
N THR A 44 12.79 8.63 -6.49
CA THR A 44 11.69 7.69 -6.29
C THR A 44 11.46 6.80 -7.51
N LYS A 45 11.18 5.52 -7.28
CA LYS A 45 10.67 4.58 -8.29
C LYS A 45 9.34 3.99 -7.81
N GLY A 46 8.48 3.65 -8.76
CA GLY A 46 7.19 3.02 -8.50
C GLY A 46 7.02 1.71 -9.24
N ILE A 47 6.22 0.81 -8.68
CA ILE A 47 5.72 -0.39 -9.35
C ILE A 47 4.19 -0.37 -9.29
N GLU A 48 3.56 -0.57 -10.44
CA GLU A 48 2.12 -0.71 -10.55
C GLU A 48 1.79 -1.76 -11.60
N ILE A 49 0.82 -2.64 -11.29
CA ILE A 49 0.46 -3.75 -12.17
C ILE A 49 -0.52 -3.34 -13.29
N GLU A 50 -1.27 -2.25 -13.09
CA GLU A 50 -2.21 -1.72 -14.08
C GLU A 50 -1.51 -0.67 -14.95
N PRO A 51 -1.30 -0.93 -16.25
CA PRO A 51 -0.56 -0.03 -17.14
C PRO A 51 -1.11 1.39 -17.17
N GLU A 52 -2.43 1.55 -17.09
CA GLU A 52 -3.08 2.86 -17.16
C GLU A 52 -2.74 3.75 -15.97
N TRP A 53 -2.47 3.16 -14.80
CA TRP A 53 -2.03 3.91 -13.62
C TRP A 53 -0.52 4.08 -13.61
N ALA A 54 0.24 3.03 -13.96
CA ALA A 54 1.70 3.11 -14.05
C ALA A 54 2.15 4.23 -15.00
N ASN A 55 1.55 4.29 -16.20
CA ASN A 55 1.89 5.28 -17.24
C ASN A 55 1.48 6.73 -16.89
N MET A 56 0.93 6.97 -15.70
CA MET A 56 0.68 8.32 -15.22
C MET A 56 1.95 9.02 -14.70
N HIS A 57 3.01 8.27 -14.47
CA HIS A 57 4.30 8.82 -14.05
C HIS A 57 5.46 8.03 -14.67
N GLU A 58 6.43 8.73 -15.24
CA GLU A 58 7.56 8.14 -15.97
C GLU A 58 8.46 7.24 -15.10
N GLU A 59 8.53 7.53 -13.78
CA GLU A 59 9.32 6.78 -12.81
C GLU A 59 8.57 5.55 -12.25
N THR A 60 7.37 5.24 -12.77
CA THR A 60 6.60 4.04 -12.39
C THR A 60 6.69 2.98 -13.49
N VAL A 61 7.14 1.79 -13.11
CA VAL A 61 7.28 0.63 -14.00
C VAL A 61 6.02 -0.24 -13.94
N VAL A 62 5.55 -0.70 -15.10
CA VAL A 62 4.49 -1.70 -15.18
C VAL A 62 5.09 -3.06 -14.82
N ALA A 63 4.82 -3.55 -13.61
CA ALA A 63 5.34 -4.84 -13.14
C ALA A 63 4.49 -5.43 -12.00
N ASP A 64 4.71 -6.70 -11.73
CA ASP A 64 4.16 -7.40 -10.58
C ASP A 64 5.14 -7.33 -9.39
N SER A 65 4.69 -6.80 -8.27
CA SER A 65 5.53 -6.62 -7.08
C SER A 65 6.01 -7.93 -6.43
N ARG A 66 5.46 -9.06 -6.85
CA ARG A 66 5.98 -10.39 -6.47
C ARG A 66 7.29 -10.77 -7.19
N ALA A 67 7.69 -9.97 -8.20
CA ALA A 67 8.93 -10.12 -8.96
C ALA A 67 9.43 -8.72 -9.31
N ILE A 68 9.98 -8.00 -8.35
CA ILE A 68 10.43 -6.61 -8.48
C ILE A 68 11.59 -6.51 -9.49
N PRO A 69 11.46 -5.75 -10.60
CA PRO A 69 12.44 -5.72 -11.68
C PRO A 69 13.67 -4.85 -11.37
N PHE A 70 14.11 -4.85 -10.12
CA PHE A 70 15.30 -4.15 -9.66
C PHE A 70 16.25 -5.12 -8.95
N SER A 71 17.55 -4.81 -8.97
CA SER A 71 18.57 -5.63 -8.33
C SER A 71 18.43 -5.65 -6.81
N SER A 72 19.00 -6.67 -6.16
CA SER A 72 19.08 -6.73 -4.69
C SER A 72 19.86 -5.55 -4.15
N GLY A 73 19.38 -4.96 -3.04
CA GLY A 73 20.04 -3.84 -2.39
C GLY A 73 20.10 -2.55 -3.23
N SER A 74 19.09 -2.28 -4.06
CA SER A 74 19.04 -1.10 -4.93
C SER A 74 18.51 0.15 -4.22
N PHE A 75 17.72 0.00 -3.16
CA PHE A 75 17.02 1.11 -2.53
C PHE A 75 17.41 1.29 -1.06
N ASP A 76 17.53 2.56 -0.64
CA ASP A 76 17.68 2.89 0.77
C ASP A 76 16.38 2.63 1.54
N ALA A 77 15.25 2.81 0.87
CA ALA A 77 13.95 2.58 1.47
C ALA A 77 12.92 2.00 0.50
N VAL A 78 12.00 1.19 1.04
CA VAL A 78 10.67 0.95 0.47
C VAL A 78 9.67 1.75 1.29
N CYS A 79 8.81 2.54 0.64
CA CYS A 79 7.73 3.29 1.28
C CYS A 79 6.43 3.03 0.54
N THR A 80 5.50 2.29 1.16
CA THR A 80 4.35 1.76 0.43
C THR A 80 3.08 1.65 1.26
N SER A 81 1.94 1.65 0.56
CA SER A 81 0.60 1.47 1.12
C SER A 81 -0.20 0.51 0.26
N PRO A 82 -0.13 -0.80 0.52
CA PRO A 82 -0.88 -1.79 -0.24
C PRO A 82 -2.39 -1.71 0.01
N THR A 83 -3.16 -2.47 -0.75
CA THR A 83 -4.60 -2.61 -0.51
C THR A 83 -4.86 -3.35 0.81
N TYR A 84 -5.99 -3.04 1.47
CA TYR A 84 -6.27 -3.54 2.84
C TYR A 84 -7.10 -4.83 2.87
N GLY A 85 -7.22 -5.56 1.76
CA GLY A 85 -8.00 -6.80 1.68
C GLY A 85 -9.52 -6.60 1.84
N ASN A 86 -10.03 -5.42 1.53
CA ASN A 86 -11.44 -5.02 1.70
C ASN A 86 -12.25 -5.00 0.38
N ARG A 87 -11.73 -5.64 -0.68
CA ARG A 87 -12.40 -5.75 -2.01
C ARG A 87 -12.83 -4.43 -2.63
N MET A 88 -11.92 -3.48 -2.75
CA MET A 88 -12.21 -2.21 -3.43
C MET A 88 -12.41 -2.35 -4.96
N ALA A 89 -12.12 -3.52 -5.53
CA ALA A 89 -12.14 -3.72 -6.98
C ALA A 89 -13.54 -3.97 -7.57
N ASP A 90 -14.48 -4.46 -6.78
CA ASP A 90 -15.76 -4.96 -7.30
C ASP A 90 -16.66 -3.83 -7.82
N CYS A 91 -17.30 -4.07 -8.97
CA CYS A 91 -18.41 -3.26 -9.48
C CYS A 91 -19.65 -3.49 -8.60
N HIS A 92 -19.71 -2.89 -7.44
CA HIS A 92 -20.91 -2.94 -6.62
C HIS A 92 -21.84 -1.78 -6.97
N SER A 93 -23.04 -2.10 -7.41
CA SER A 93 -24.18 -1.23 -7.21
C SER A 93 -24.57 -1.29 -5.73
N ALA A 94 -24.58 -0.18 -5.03
CA ALA A 94 -25.13 -0.14 -3.69
C ALA A 94 -26.64 -0.44 -3.78
N LYS A 95 -27.25 -0.96 -2.68
CA LYS A 95 -28.70 -1.22 -2.63
C LYS A 95 -29.57 0.01 -2.93
N ASP A 96 -29.01 1.20 -2.73
CA ASP A 96 -29.61 2.51 -3.03
C ASP A 96 -29.38 2.98 -4.47
N GLY A 97 -28.80 2.13 -5.36
CA GLY A 97 -28.50 2.45 -6.75
C GLY A 97 -27.29 3.35 -6.96
N SER A 98 -26.61 3.77 -5.91
CA SER A 98 -25.40 4.61 -6.04
C SER A 98 -24.22 3.79 -6.59
N LYS A 99 -23.40 4.43 -7.47
CA LYS A 99 -22.18 3.83 -7.97
C LYS A 99 -21.09 3.99 -6.92
N ARG A 100 -20.54 2.88 -6.44
CA ARG A 100 -19.39 2.93 -5.54
C ARG A 100 -18.11 3.31 -6.28
N ASN A 101 -17.22 4.01 -5.58
CA ASN A 101 -15.91 4.38 -6.09
C ASN A 101 -14.97 3.18 -6.01
N THR A 102 -15.00 2.30 -7.02
CA THR A 102 -14.19 1.09 -7.10
C THR A 102 -13.10 1.20 -8.15
N TYR A 103 -12.08 0.35 -8.06
CA TYR A 103 -11.01 0.27 -9.05
C TYR A 103 -11.54 -0.02 -10.46
N THR A 104 -12.41 -1.02 -10.58
CA THR A 104 -13.01 -1.43 -11.87
C THR A 104 -13.77 -0.28 -12.53
N HIS A 105 -14.54 0.51 -11.75
CA HIS A 105 -15.24 1.68 -12.29
C HIS A 105 -14.28 2.78 -12.77
N LYS A 106 -13.19 3.00 -12.05
CA LYS A 106 -12.21 4.04 -12.39
C LYS A 106 -11.34 3.64 -13.57
N LEU A 107 -11.02 2.36 -13.69
CA LEU A 107 -10.22 1.83 -14.79
C LEU A 107 -11.05 1.61 -16.07
N GLY A 108 -12.37 1.40 -15.94
CA GLY A 108 -13.28 1.10 -17.05
C GLY A 108 -13.18 -0.34 -17.56
N ARG A 109 -12.40 -1.21 -16.92
CA ARG A 109 -12.23 -2.62 -17.21
C ARG A 109 -11.97 -3.44 -15.95
N THR A 110 -12.00 -4.75 -16.07
CA THR A 110 -11.58 -5.66 -15.00
C THR A 110 -10.08 -5.47 -14.71
N LEU A 111 -9.72 -5.45 -13.44
CA LEU A 111 -8.33 -5.42 -12.99
C LEU A 111 -7.56 -6.66 -13.44
N HIS A 112 -6.26 -6.53 -13.52
CA HIS A 112 -5.33 -7.65 -13.70
C HIS A 112 -5.61 -8.74 -12.65
N GLN A 113 -5.50 -10.03 -13.05
CA GLN A 113 -5.85 -11.14 -12.15
C GLN A 113 -5.01 -11.18 -10.86
N ALA A 114 -3.77 -10.71 -10.91
CA ALA A 114 -2.86 -10.64 -9.77
C ALA A 114 -2.98 -9.33 -8.97
N ASN A 115 -3.91 -8.42 -9.32
CA ASN A 115 -4.10 -7.19 -8.58
C ASN A 115 -4.72 -7.46 -7.20
N SER A 116 -4.02 -7.10 -6.13
CA SER A 116 -4.47 -7.30 -4.75
C SER A 116 -5.78 -6.56 -4.41
N GLY A 117 -6.14 -5.53 -5.16
CA GLY A 117 -7.41 -4.83 -5.04
C GLY A 117 -8.64 -5.69 -5.30
N LYS A 118 -8.51 -6.82 -6.02
CA LYS A 118 -9.56 -7.82 -6.23
C LYS A 118 -9.74 -8.76 -5.03
N MET A 119 -8.78 -8.79 -4.13
CA MET A 119 -8.72 -9.80 -3.08
C MET A 119 -9.43 -9.33 -1.83
N GLN A 120 -10.15 -10.27 -1.22
CA GLN A 120 -10.58 -10.14 0.17
C GLN A 120 -9.48 -10.60 1.09
N TRP A 121 -9.52 -10.13 2.32
CA TRP A 121 -8.75 -10.71 3.40
C TRP A 121 -8.95 -12.22 3.48
N GLY A 122 -7.89 -12.97 3.23
CA GLY A 122 -7.90 -14.43 3.13
C GLY A 122 -6.54 -14.98 2.68
N ALA A 123 -6.50 -16.26 2.32
CA ALA A 123 -5.24 -16.96 1.98
C ALA A 123 -4.54 -16.31 0.78
N ASN A 124 -5.24 -16.09 -0.33
CA ASN A 124 -4.64 -15.54 -1.55
C ASN A 124 -4.07 -14.13 -1.35
N TYR A 125 -4.74 -13.28 -0.55
CA TYR A 125 -4.24 -11.95 -0.20
C TYR A 125 -2.93 -12.06 0.59
N ARG A 126 -2.91 -12.95 1.59
CA ARG A 126 -1.74 -13.16 2.44
C ARG A 126 -0.57 -13.76 1.68
N GLU A 127 -0.82 -14.74 0.82
CA GLU A 127 0.19 -15.36 -0.04
C GLU A 127 0.86 -14.32 -0.96
N LEU A 128 0.04 -13.51 -1.67
CA LEU A 128 0.56 -12.44 -2.52
C LEU A 128 1.49 -11.51 -1.74
N HIS A 129 1.02 -10.98 -0.59
CA HIS A 129 1.81 -10.02 0.17
C HIS A 129 3.05 -10.64 0.83
N SER A 130 3.01 -11.92 1.20
CA SER A 130 4.22 -12.63 1.69
C SER A 130 5.32 -12.65 0.63
N LEU A 131 4.98 -12.90 -0.64
CA LEU A 131 5.94 -12.86 -1.75
C LEU A 131 6.46 -11.43 -1.98
N VAL A 132 5.58 -10.43 -1.93
CA VAL A 132 5.98 -9.02 -2.08
C VAL A 132 6.93 -8.60 -0.96
N TRP A 133 6.67 -8.99 0.28
CA TRP A 133 7.55 -8.63 1.40
C TRP A 133 8.94 -9.27 1.30
N ALA A 134 9.04 -10.49 0.77
CA ALA A 134 10.33 -11.12 0.47
C ALA A 134 11.10 -10.33 -0.62
N GLU A 135 10.42 -9.86 -1.66
CA GLU A 135 11.02 -9.01 -2.69
C GLU A 135 11.42 -7.63 -2.14
N CYS A 136 10.60 -7.02 -1.29
CA CYS A 136 10.96 -5.78 -0.60
C CYS A 136 12.23 -5.95 0.24
N PHE A 137 12.34 -7.06 0.98
CA PHE A 137 13.56 -7.37 1.74
C PHE A 137 14.76 -7.53 0.82
N ARG A 138 14.60 -8.18 -0.32
CA ARG A 138 15.68 -8.36 -1.29
C ARG A 138 16.21 -7.04 -1.85
N VAL A 139 15.31 -6.11 -2.21
CA VAL A 139 15.69 -4.86 -2.91
C VAL A 139 16.11 -3.73 -1.97
N VAL A 140 15.73 -3.75 -0.70
CA VAL A 140 16.20 -2.79 0.31
C VAL A 140 17.67 -3.10 0.63
N LYS A 141 18.53 -2.08 0.75
CA LYS A 141 19.93 -2.20 1.16
C LYS A 141 20.04 -2.73 2.60
N PRO A 142 21.15 -3.37 3.00
CA PRO A 142 21.46 -3.59 4.42
C PRO A 142 21.39 -2.26 5.21
N ASN A 143 20.76 -2.26 6.37
CA ASN A 143 20.44 -1.08 7.19
C ASN A 143 19.46 -0.08 6.53
N GLY A 144 18.88 -0.43 5.39
CA GLY A 144 17.78 0.33 4.79
C GLY A 144 16.46 0.02 5.47
N ILE A 145 15.40 0.77 5.12
CA ILE A 145 14.11 0.69 5.82
C ILE A 145 12.95 0.32 4.91
N LEU A 146 11.91 -0.22 5.54
CA LEU A 146 10.58 -0.34 4.95
C LEU A 146 9.59 0.48 5.78
N ILE A 147 8.89 1.42 5.13
CA ILE A 147 7.77 2.18 5.68
C ILE A 147 6.49 1.59 5.15
N LEU A 148 5.70 0.99 6.05
CA LEU A 148 4.40 0.41 5.73
C LEU A 148 3.30 1.32 6.24
N ASN A 149 2.50 1.89 5.33
CA ASN A 149 1.24 2.53 5.69
C ASN A 149 0.07 1.57 5.50
N MET A 150 -0.73 1.37 6.55
CA MET A 150 -1.82 0.41 6.55
C MET A 150 -2.98 0.86 7.45
N LYS A 151 -4.18 0.40 7.11
CA LYS A 151 -5.36 0.59 7.94
C LYS A 151 -6.10 -0.73 8.12
N ASN A 152 -6.54 -1.01 9.35
CA ASN A 152 -7.47 -2.09 9.63
C ASN A 152 -8.85 -1.78 9.07
N HIS A 153 -9.64 -2.79 8.78
CA HIS A 153 -11.01 -2.62 8.29
C HIS A 153 -12.02 -3.40 9.12
N ILE A 154 -13.29 -2.99 9.05
CA ILE A 154 -14.38 -3.67 9.73
C ILE A 154 -15.04 -4.66 8.80
N ARG A 155 -15.20 -5.91 9.25
CA ARG A 155 -15.92 -6.96 8.56
C ARG A 155 -16.83 -7.72 9.53
N GLY A 156 -18.13 -7.83 9.21
CA GLY A 156 -19.09 -8.46 10.10
C GLY A 156 -19.18 -7.82 11.49
N GLY A 157 -19.03 -6.50 11.58
CA GLY A 157 -19.06 -5.75 12.84
C GLY A 157 -17.80 -5.89 13.72
N LYS A 158 -16.75 -6.57 13.23
CA LYS A 158 -15.49 -6.77 13.95
C LYS A 158 -14.33 -6.17 13.17
N GLU A 159 -13.34 -5.65 13.90
CA GLU A 159 -12.08 -5.21 13.32
C GLU A 159 -11.26 -6.41 12.85
N VAL A 160 -10.75 -6.32 11.63
CA VAL A 160 -9.78 -7.27 11.05
C VAL A 160 -8.42 -6.64 11.18
N ASP A 161 -7.54 -7.29 11.93
CA ASP A 161 -6.15 -6.84 12.15
C ASP A 161 -5.27 -7.18 10.95
N VAL A 162 -5.43 -6.37 9.91
CA VAL A 162 -4.61 -6.48 8.69
C VAL A 162 -3.19 -5.97 8.96
N PHE A 163 -3.08 -4.86 9.68
CA PHE A 163 -1.80 -4.25 10.02
C PHE A 163 -0.90 -5.19 10.81
N GLY A 164 -1.40 -5.77 11.90
CA GLY A 164 -0.62 -6.68 12.74
C GLY A 164 -0.12 -7.89 11.95
N TRP A 165 -0.94 -8.44 11.06
CA TRP A 165 -0.51 -9.55 10.20
C TRP A 165 0.65 -9.14 9.28
N HIS A 166 0.59 -7.95 8.65
CA HIS A 166 1.69 -7.47 7.80
C HIS A 166 2.98 -7.27 8.58
N VAL A 167 2.90 -6.69 9.78
CA VAL A 167 4.08 -6.51 10.64
C VAL A 167 4.69 -7.86 10.99
N VAL A 168 3.89 -8.83 11.46
CA VAL A 168 4.38 -10.18 11.79
C VAL A 168 5.02 -10.86 10.58
N THR A 169 4.43 -10.69 9.39
CA THR A 169 4.99 -11.27 8.16
C THR A 169 6.34 -10.63 7.81
N LEU A 170 6.46 -9.31 7.92
CA LEU A 170 7.71 -8.58 7.68
C LEU A 170 8.82 -8.99 8.66
N LEU A 171 8.47 -9.18 9.94
CA LEU A 171 9.41 -9.72 10.94
C LEU A 171 9.88 -11.13 10.56
N GLY A 172 8.95 -11.97 10.08
CA GLY A 172 9.26 -13.34 9.61
C GLY A 172 10.17 -13.37 8.38
N VAL A 173 10.14 -12.33 7.55
CA VAL A 173 11.04 -12.17 6.39
C VAL A 173 12.46 -11.73 6.80
N GLY A 174 12.61 -11.09 7.97
CA GLY A 174 13.90 -10.68 8.51
C GLY A 174 14.02 -9.19 8.86
N PHE A 175 12.97 -8.39 8.64
CA PHE A 175 12.97 -7.00 9.10
C PHE A 175 12.89 -6.91 10.63
N THR A 176 13.36 -5.80 11.19
CA THR A 176 13.24 -5.46 12.62
C THR A 176 12.33 -4.25 12.78
N LEU A 177 11.26 -4.36 13.56
CA LEU A 177 10.35 -3.24 13.83
C LEU A 177 11.06 -2.17 14.68
N ARG A 178 11.05 -0.93 14.21
CA ARG A 178 11.64 0.23 14.90
C ARG A 178 10.60 1.12 15.54
N GLU A 179 9.53 1.44 14.81
CA GLU A 179 8.51 2.37 15.26
C GLU A 179 7.14 2.04 14.64
N VAL A 180 6.08 2.38 15.37
CA VAL A 180 4.70 2.43 14.85
C VAL A 180 4.08 3.76 15.26
N ARG A 181 3.63 4.53 14.26
CA ARG A 181 2.87 5.77 14.46
C ARG A 181 1.41 5.56 14.08
N GLN A 182 0.50 6.20 14.80
CA GLN A 182 -0.91 6.31 14.44
C GLN A 182 -1.17 7.72 13.91
N ILE A 183 -1.64 7.80 12.68
CA ILE A 183 -1.92 9.06 12.00
C ILE A 183 -3.43 9.22 11.86
N GLU A 184 -4.00 10.21 12.52
CA GLU A 184 -5.43 10.50 12.40
C GLU A 184 -5.79 10.87 10.98
N VAL A 185 -6.76 10.14 10.42
CA VAL A 185 -7.31 10.39 9.11
C VAL A 185 -8.81 10.59 9.23
N ASN A 186 -9.33 11.66 8.62
CA ASN A 186 -10.75 11.89 8.58
C ASN A 186 -11.43 10.79 7.77
N GLY A 187 -12.04 9.83 8.45
CA GLY A 187 -12.83 8.79 7.82
C GLY A 187 -14.08 9.38 7.19
N ASN A 188 -14.33 9.11 5.90
CA ASN A 188 -15.63 9.37 5.33
C ASN A 188 -16.64 8.48 6.07
N GLY A 189 -17.50 9.05 6.90
CA GLY A 189 -18.50 8.35 7.73
C GLY A 189 -19.63 7.65 6.97
N PHE A 190 -19.46 7.41 5.65
CA PHE A 190 -20.46 6.80 4.79
C PHE A 190 -20.47 5.27 4.87
N GLY A 191 -21.67 4.69 4.85
CA GLY A 191 -21.90 3.26 4.83
C GLY A 191 -22.30 2.67 6.19
N GLN A 192 -22.83 1.44 6.18
CA GLN A 192 -23.40 0.74 7.34
C GLN A 192 -22.47 0.64 8.57
N ASN A 193 -21.15 0.61 8.35
CA ASN A 193 -20.12 0.51 9.39
C ASN A 193 -19.38 1.84 9.59
N GLY A 194 -19.93 2.96 9.14
CA GLY A 194 -19.26 4.27 9.20
C GLY A 194 -18.81 4.64 10.62
N HIS A 195 -19.64 4.33 11.62
CA HIS A 195 -19.42 4.59 13.05
C HIS A 195 -18.40 3.65 13.72
N LEU A 196 -18.08 2.52 13.07
CA LEU A 196 -17.12 1.53 13.57
C LEU A 196 -15.73 1.68 12.96
N ARG A 197 -15.56 2.59 11.99
CA ARG A 197 -14.28 2.74 11.28
C ARG A 197 -13.17 3.19 12.21
N VAL A 198 -12.04 2.55 12.08
CA VAL A 198 -10.79 2.98 12.72
C VAL A 198 -10.45 4.41 12.25
N PRO A 199 -10.29 5.39 13.17
CA PRO A 199 -10.11 6.80 12.79
C PRO A 199 -8.68 7.16 12.37
N PHE A 200 -7.75 6.22 12.36
CA PHE A 200 -6.34 6.43 12.05
C PHE A 200 -5.81 5.39 11.06
N GLU A 201 -4.68 5.70 10.47
CA GLU A 201 -3.82 4.77 9.74
C GLU A 201 -2.56 4.51 10.56
N TYR A 202 -2.02 3.30 10.43
CA TYR A 202 -0.74 2.94 11.01
C TYR A 202 0.38 3.20 10.01
N VAL A 203 1.48 3.76 10.50
CA VAL A 203 2.75 3.85 9.78
C VAL A 203 3.79 3.11 10.59
N ALA A 204 4.23 1.97 10.09
CA ALA A 204 5.31 1.18 10.70
C ALA A 204 6.62 1.44 9.96
N THR A 205 7.70 1.64 10.72
CA THR A 205 9.08 1.69 10.21
C THR A 205 9.80 0.42 10.63
N LEU A 206 10.30 -0.33 9.64
CA LEU A 206 11.05 -1.56 9.86
C LEU A 206 12.42 -1.44 9.17
N GLU A 207 13.46 -1.98 9.77
CA GLU A 207 14.84 -1.93 9.28
C GLU A 207 15.29 -3.34 8.85
N ARG A 208 16.04 -3.41 7.74
CA ARG A 208 16.65 -4.63 7.22
C ARG A 208 17.94 -4.97 7.93
#